data_483f9fcfde35705ef1a036209941cff6
#
_entry.id   483f9fcfde35705ef1a036209941cff6
#
_cell.length_a   1.000
_cell.length_b   1.000
_cell.length_c   1.000
_cell.angle_alpha   90.00
_cell.angle_beta   90.00
_cell.angle_gamma   90.00
#
_symmetry.space_group_name_H-M   'P 1'
#
loop_
_entity.id
_entity.type
_entity.pdbx_description
1 polymer ?
#
loop_
_entity_poly.entity_id
_entity_poly.type
_entity_poly.pdbx_seq_one_letter_code
_entity_poly.pdbx_strand_id
1 'polypeptide(L)'
;MSRIAIFFPGIGYTMDRPLLHFSRRLAAEMDYEIKPITYGGFPQQVRGDRGKMEECFRLALRQSVEFLRDVDLTAYDDILFIGKSVGTIVAACLASQSAARERIRLVLYTPLEDTFTFRLSEAIAFTGGNDLWVGGKESRIAALCAARNIPCTVIPDANHSLETNDVQKDIETLREVMERTRQFIVRRIDKAIE
;
A
#
# COMPACT_ATOMS: atom_id res chain seq x y z
N MET A 1 13.17 -19.77 -4.62
CA MET A 1 12.40 -18.93 -3.68
C MET A 1 11.14 -18.47 -4.40
N SER A 2 9.97 -18.90 -3.94
CA SER A 2 8.69 -18.53 -4.54
C SER A 2 8.25 -17.15 -4.00
N ARG A 3 7.83 -16.24 -4.90
CA ARG A 3 7.51 -14.85 -4.54
C ARG A 3 6.16 -14.44 -5.11
N ILE A 4 5.36 -13.72 -4.33
CA ILE A 4 4.09 -13.18 -4.80
C ILE A 4 3.93 -11.72 -4.36
N ALA A 5 3.44 -10.86 -5.26
CA ALA A 5 3.09 -9.48 -4.98
C ALA A 5 1.61 -9.24 -5.26
N ILE A 6 0.86 -8.85 -4.23
CA ILE A 6 -0.58 -8.58 -4.31
C ILE A 6 -0.80 -7.08 -4.18
N PHE A 7 -1.60 -6.53 -5.10
CA PHE A 7 -1.84 -5.10 -5.22
C PHE A 7 -3.27 -4.76 -4.82
N PHE A 8 -3.40 -3.84 -3.88
CA PHE A 8 -4.64 -3.36 -3.30
C PHE A 8 -4.85 -1.89 -3.67
N PRO A 9 -5.60 -1.60 -4.75
CA PRO A 9 -5.80 -0.23 -5.23
C PRO A 9 -6.58 0.65 -4.26
N GLY A 10 -6.60 1.95 -4.55
CA GLY A 10 -7.45 2.93 -3.86
C GLY A 10 -8.77 3.18 -4.60
N ILE A 11 -9.62 4.01 -3.99
CA ILE A 11 -10.83 4.51 -4.65
C ILE A 11 -10.40 5.46 -5.77
N GLY A 12 -10.70 5.08 -7.04
CA GLY A 12 -10.29 5.85 -8.21
C GLY A 12 -8.78 5.88 -8.50
N TYR A 13 -7.98 5.13 -7.75
CA TYR A 13 -6.56 4.97 -7.98
C TYR A 13 -6.25 3.53 -8.43
N THR A 14 -6.33 3.32 -9.73
CA THR A 14 -6.20 1.99 -10.37
C THR A 14 -4.72 1.56 -10.54
N MET A 15 -4.52 0.34 -11.03
CA MET A 15 -3.19 -0.22 -11.33
C MET A 15 -2.42 0.54 -12.42
N ASP A 16 -3.10 1.38 -13.22
CA ASP A 16 -2.46 2.18 -14.27
C ASP A 16 -1.92 3.53 -13.76
N ARG A 17 -2.23 3.87 -12.51
CA ARG A 17 -1.70 5.08 -11.87
C ARG A 17 -0.25 4.89 -11.42
N PRO A 18 0.58 5.94 -11.44
CA PRO A 18 2.04 5.86 -11.34
C PRO A 18 2.56 4.99 -10.19
N LEU A 19 2.09 5.19 -8.96
CA LEU A 19 2.62 4.46 -7.80
C LEU A 19 2.43 2.94 -7.94
N LEU A 20 1.23 2.48 -8.32
CA LEU A 20 0.95 1.06 -8.48
C LEU A 20 1.52 0.50 -9.78
N HIS A 21 1.49 1.28 -10.87
CA HIS A 21 2.07 0.88 -12.15
C HIS A 21 3.55 0.56 -12.05
N PHE A 22 4.34 1.48 -11.51
CA PHE A 22 5.79 1.27 -11.39
C PHE A 22 6.15 0.26 -10.31
N SER A 23 5.41 0.19 -9.18
CA SER A 23 5.61 -0.87 -8.19
C SER A 23 5.38 -2.26 -8.76
N ARG A 24 4.37 -2.42 -9.63
CA ARG A 24 4.11 -3.68 -10.33
C ARG A 24 5.29 -4.07 -11.22
N ARG A 25 5.85 -3.12 -11.95
CA ARG A 25 7.02 -3.37 -12.79
C ARG A 25 8.24 -3.75 -11.96
N LEU A 26 8.51 -3.04 -10.85
CA LEU A 26 9.59 -3.37 -9.92
C LEU A 26 9.45 -4.79 -9.36
N ALA A 27 8.25 -5.16 -8.92
CA ALA A 27 8.00 -6.51 -8.42
C ALA A 27 8.19 -7.58 -9.52
N ALA A 28 7.72 -7.31 -10.74
CA ALA A 28 7.88 -8.22 -11.87
C ALA A 28 9.37 -8.39 -12.27
N GLU A 29 10.17 -7.31 -12.27
CA GLU A 29 11.62 -7.36 -12.50
C GLU A 29 12.39 -8.18 -11.45
N MET A 30 11.77 -8.42 -10.29
CA MET A 30 12.32 -9.23 -9.18
C MET A 30 11.66 -10.61 -9.06
N ASP A 31 11.05 -11.10 -10.14
CA ASP A 31 10.44 -12.44 -10.26
C ASP A 31 9.29 -12.70 -9.28
N TYR A 32 8.53 -11.67 -8.89
CA TYR A 32 7.29 -11.86 -8.16
C TYR A 32 6.15 -12.26 -9.10
N GLU A 33 5.37 -13.27 -8.73
CA GLU A 33 4.05 -13.50 -9.31
C GLU A 33 3.15 -12.32 -8.99
N ILE A 34 2.54 -11.70 -9.99
CA ILE A 34 1.76 -10.47 -9.83
C ILE A 34 0.27 -10.76 -9.74
N LYS A 35 -0.36 -10.34 -8.64
CA LYS A 35 -1.82 -10.44 -8.40
C LYS A 35 -2.43 -9.05 -8.24
N PRO A 36 -2.87 -8.39 -9.31
CA PRO A 36 -3.49 -7.08 -9.24
C PRO A 36 -4.99 -7.22 -8.96
N ILE A 37 -5.46 -6.74 -7.82
CA ILE A 37 -6.88 -6.69 -7.51
C ILE A 37 -7.53 -5.51 -8.23
N THR A 38 -8.75 -5.66 -8.68
CA THR A 38 -9.56 -4.57 -9.23
C THR A 38 -10.83 -4.43 -8.40
N TYR A 39 -11.10 -3.22 -7.94
CA TYR A 39 -12.32 -2.92 -7.18
C TYR A 39 -13.36 -2.22 -8.02
N GLY A 40 -14.64 -2.52 -7.73
CA GLY A 40 -15.77 -1.85 -8.33
C GLY A 40 -16.89 -1.57 -7.34
N GLY A 41 -17.83 -0.72 -7.73
CA GLY A 41 -19.06 -0.47 -6.97
C GLY A 41 -18.90 0.46 -5.77
N PHE A 42 -17.84 1.25 -5.68
CA PHE A 42 -17.68 2.22 -4.60
C PHE A 42 -18.71 3.35 -4.68
N PRO A 43 -19.24 3.80 -3.53
CA PRO A 43 -20.09 4.98 -3.48
C PRO A 43 -19.33 6.23 -3.95
N GLN A 44 -20.06 7.24 -4.38
CA GLN A 44 -19.48 8.53 -4.75
C GLN A 44 -19.35 9.45 -3.53
N GLN A 45 -18.47 10.48 -3.65
CA GLN A 45 -18.27 11.51 -2.61
C GLN A 45 -17.92 10.91 -1.24
N VAL A 46 -16.93 10.04 -1.21
CA VAL A 46 -16.51 9.30 0.01
C VAL A 46 -15.74 10.17 0.99
N ARG A 47 -14.92 11.12 0.48
CA ARG A 47 -14.06 11.93 1.34
C ARG A 47 -14.87 12.73 2.36
N GLY A 48 -14.50 12.61 3.64
CA GLY A 48 -15.18 13.28 4.75
C GLY A 48 -16.41 12.53 5.28
N ASP A 49 -16.83 11.44 4.63
CA ASP A 49 -17.93 10.60 5.07
C ASP A 49 -17.41 9.24 5.62
N ARG A 50 -17.40 9.12 6.94
CA ARG A 50 -16.91 7.92 7.62
C ARG A 50 -17.73 6.67 7.28
N GLY A 51 -19.05 6.81 7.14
CA GLY A 51 -19.92 5.67 6.81
C GLY A 51 -19.63 5.12 5.41
N LYS A 52 -19.47 6.02 4.43
CA LYS A 52 -19.09 5.64 3.07
C LYS A 52 -17.67 5.05 3.00
N MET A 53 -16.74 5.56 3.81
CA MET A 53 -15.38 5.00 3.87
C MET A 53 -15.40 3.58 4.42
N GLU A 54 -16.20 3.32 5.46
CA GLU A 54 -16.38 1.97 6.01
C GLU A 54 -17.05 1.02 5.01
N GLU A 55 -18.02 1.52 4.24
CA GLU A 55 -18.63 0.77 3.14
C GLU A 55 -17.61 0.42 2.05
N CYS A 56 -16.76 1.39 1.64
CA CYS A 56 -15.66 1.15 0.72
C CYS A 56 -14.70 0.08 1.22
N PHE A 57 -14.31 0.14 2.50
CA PHE A 57 -13.44 -0.87 3.09
C PHE A 57 -14.08 -2.26 3.05
N ARG A 58 -15.35 -2.40 3.50
CA ARG A 58 -16.07 -3.69 3.49
C ARG A 58 -16.20 -4.26 2.08
N LEU A 59 -16.49 -3.41 1.11
CA LEU A 59 -16.61 -3.81 -0.29
C LEU A 59 -15.27 -4.27 -0.87
N ALA A 60 -14.21 -3.50 -0.65
CA ALA A 60 -12.86 -3.84 -1.10
C ALA A 60 -12.33 -5.11 -0.43
N LEU A 61 -12.56 -5.28 0.88
CA LEU A 61 -12.16 -6.47 1.61
C LEU A 61 -12.87 -7.72 1.06
N ARG A 62 -14.18 -7.67 0.85
CA ARG A 62 -14.94 -8.78 0.28
C ARG A 62 -14.44 -9.16 -1.11
N GLN A 63 -14.21 -8.20 -2.00
CA GLN A 63 -13.69 -8.44 -3.33
C GLN A 63 -12.26 -9.00 -3.30
N SER A 64 -11.44 -8.56 -2.35
CA SER A 64 -10.08 -9.08 -2.16
C SER A 64 -10.09 -10.53 -1.67
N VAL A 65 -10.94 -10.87 -0.70
CA VAL A 65 -11.09 -12.24 -0.20
C VAL A 65 -11.54 -13.17 -1.32
N GLU A 66 -12.52 -12.75 -2.12
CA GLU A 66 -13.00 -13.54 -3.27
C GLU A 66 -11.92 -13.73 -4.33
N PHE A 67 -11.16 -12.67 -4.65
CA PHE A 67 -10.05 -12.74 -5.62
C PHE A 67 -8.91 -13.66 -5.17
N LEU A 68 -8.65 -13.70 -3.86
CA LEU A 68 -7.54 -14.45 -3.26
C LEU A 68 -7.95 -15.85 -2.75
N ARG A 69 -9.20 -16.27 -2.87
CA ARG A 69 -9.70 -17.52 -2.26
C ARG A 69 -8.92 -18.76 -2.64
N ASP A 70 -8.39 -18.80 -3.87
CA ASP A 70 -7.63 -19.95 -4.42
C ASP A 70 -6.10 -19.72 -4.32
N VAL A 71 -5.66 -18.68 -3.61
CA VAL A 71 -4.23 -18.36 -3.42
C VAL A 71 -3.77 -18.84 -2.05
N ASP A 72 -2.99 -19.91 -2.03
CA ASP A 72 -2.33 -20.36 -0.80
C ASP A 72 -1.07 -19.53 -0.53
N LEU A 73 -1.20 -18.52 0.33
CA LEU A 73 -0.06 -17.69 0.71
C LEU A 73 1.03 -18.46 1.47
N THR A 74 0.71 -19.63 2.04
CA THR A 74 1.71 -20.42 2.77
C THR A 74 2.71 -21.10 1.83
N ALA A 75 2.39 -21.21 0.54
CA ALA A 75 3.25 -21.76 -0.49
C ALA A 75 4.38 -20.80 -0.95
N TYR A 76 4.33 -19.53 -0.52
CA TYR A 76 5.32 -18.53 -0.93
C TYR A 76 6.31 -18.21 0.18
N ASP A 77 7.58 -18.08 -0.19
CA ASP A 77 8.68 -17.73 0.71
C ASP A 77 8.73 -16.23 1.03
N ASP A 78 8.34 -15.39 0.06
CA ASP A 78 8.32 -13.95 0.18
C ASP A 78 7.01 -13.39 -0.39
N ILE A 79 6.29 -12.63 0.44
CA ILE A 79 4.96 -12.11 0.12
C ILE A 79 4.98 -10.60 0.27
N LEU A 80 4.64 -9.90 -0.82
CA LEU A 80 4.61 -8.45 -0.86
C LEU A 80 3.17 -7.97 -1.06
N PHE A 81 2.65 -7.21 -0.10
CA PHE A 81 1.37 -6.51 -0.20
C PHE A 81 1.61 -5.04 -0.48
N ILE A 82 1.09 -4.53 -1.59
CA ILE A 82 1.23 -3.13 -1.99
C ILE A 82 -0.14 -2.48 -1.99
N GLY A 83 -0.38 -1.61 -1.03
CA GLY A 83 -1.67 -0.94 -0.84
C GLY A 83 -1.62 0.55 -1.13
N LYS A 84 -2.74 1.09 -1.62
CA LYS A 84 -2.96 2.52 -1.83
C LYS A 84 -4.27 2.95 -1.18
N SER A 85 -4.24 3.97 -0.29
CA SER A 85 -5.45 4.53 0.34
C SER A 85 -6.27 3.45 1.08
N VAL A 86 -7.55 3.26 0.78
CA VAL A 86 -8.38 2.17 1.36
C VAL A 86 -7.75 0.79 1.16
N GLY A 87 -7.00 0.59 0.08
CA GLY A 87 -6.26 -0.64 -0.17
C GLY A 87 -5.19 -0.94 0.88
N THR A 88 -4.66 0.09 1.58
CA THR A 88 -3.72 -0.13 2.69
C THR A 88 -4.42 -0.75 3.90
N ILE A 89 -5.68 -0.36 4.16
CA ILE A 89 -6.49 -0.95 5.25
C ILE A 89 -6.77 -2.42 4.94
N VAL A 90 -7.16 -2.72 3.69
CA VAL A 90 -7.45 -4.09 3.24
C VAL A 90 -6.20 -4.96 3.32
N ALA A 91 -5.06 -4.47 2.81
CA ALA A 91 -3.78 -5.16 2.87
C ALA A 91 -3.37 -5.47 4.33
N ALA A 92 -3.49 -4.48 5.22
CA ALA A 92 -3.19 -4.63 6.64
C ALA A 92 -4.11 -5.66 7.34
N CYS A 93 -5.41 -5.59 7.05
CA CYS A 93 -6.41 -6.53 7.57
C CYS A 93 -6.07 -7.97 7.16
N LEU A 94 -5.89 -8.22 5.87
CA LEU A 94 -5.58 -9.56 5.34
C LEU A 94 -4.22 -10.08 5.82
N ALA A 95 -3.20 -9.22 5.86
CA ALA A 95 -1.88 -9.58 6.38
C ALA A 95 -1.97 -10.02 7.85
N SER A 96 -2.68 -9.26 8.69
CA SER A 96 -2.82 -9.55 10.13
C SER A 96 -3.51 -10.88 10.43
N GLN A 97 -4.41 -11.32 9.55
CA GLN A 97 -5.20 -12.56 9.69
C GLN A 97 -4.55 -13.77 9.00
N SER A 98 -3.52 -13.55 8.18
CA SER A 98 -2.87 -14.63 7.42
C SER A 98 -2.03 -15.54 8.31
N ALA A 99 -2.06 -16.84 8.03
CA ALA A 99 -1.13 -17.81 8.61
C ALA A 99 0.33 -17.52 8.19
N ALA A 100 0.53 -16.87 7.04
CA ALA A 100 1.84 -16.47 6.52
C ALA A 100 2.28 -15.05 6.96
N ARG A 101 1.60 -14.42 7.93
CA ARG A 101 1.77 -13.00 8.30
C ARG A 101 3.22 -12.57 8.52
N GLU A 102 4.07 -13.41 9.10
CA GLU A 102 5.48 -13.06 9.39
C GLU A 102 6.34 -13.00 8.12
N ARG A 103 5.82 -13.50 6.98
CA ARG A 103 6.46 -13.41 5.66
C ARG A 103 5.88 -12.30 4.80
N ILE A 104 4.77 -11.67 5.23
CA ILE A 104 4.13 -10.59 4.49
C ILE A 104 4.81 -9.27 4.82
N ARG A 105 5.29 -8.58 3.79
CA ARG A 105 5.82 -7.22 3.84
C ARG A 105 4.88 -6.27 3.16
N LEU A 106 4.75 -5.04 3.68
CA LEU A 106 3.77 -4.09 3.18
C LEU A 106 4.43 -2.80 2.65
N VAL A 107 4.02 -2.39 1.46
CA VAL A 107 4.26 -1.04 0.94
C VAL A 107 2.96 -0.26 1.02
N LEU A 108 2.95 0.81 1.80
CA LEU A 108 1.75 1.58 2.14
C LEU A 108 1.82 2.97 1.50
N TYR A 109 1.13 3.13 0.38
CA TYR A 109 1.02 4.44 -0.29
C TYR A 109 -0.18 5.20 0.24
N THR A 110 0.07 6.37 0.81
CA THR A 110 -0.91 7.25 1.44
C THR A 110 -1.91 6.47 2.31
N PRO A 111 -1.39 5.78 3.36
CA PRO A 111 -2.24 5.00 4.24
C PRO A 111 -3.25 5.90 4.96
N LEU A 112 -4.39 5.33 5.29
CA LEU A 112 -5.39 5.92 6.17
C LEU A 112 -5.13 5.49 7.62
N GLU A 113 -5.63 6.25 8.60
CA GLU A 113 -5.37 5.96 10.03
C GLU A 113 -5.82 4.53 10.43
N ASP A 114 -6.92 4.05 9.88
CA ASP A 114 -7.46 2.71 10.15
C ASP A 114 -6.50 1.58 9.73
N THR A 115 -5.55 1.83 8.82
CA THR A 115 -4.48 0.88 8.46
C THR A 115 -3.69 0.43 9.70
N PHE A 116 -3.50 1.34 10.64
CA PHE A 116 -2.70 1.14 11.84
C PHE A 116 -3.48 0.53 13.02
N THR A 117 -4.74 0.15 12.83
CA THR A 117 -5.49 -0.64 13.81
C THR A 117 -5.11 -2.13 13.75
N PHE A 118 -4.50 -2.56 12.65
CA PHE A 118 -4.04 -3.93 12.46
C PHE A 118 -2.56 -4.09 12.84
N ARG A 119 -2.18 -5.31 13.22
CA ARG A 119 -0.78 -5.65 13.44
C ARG A 119 -0.08 -5.83 12.09
N LEU A 120 0.95 -5.04 11.86
CA LEU A 120 1.82 -5.12 10.69
C LEU A 120 3.14 -5.78 11.08
N SER A 121 3.69 -6.65 10.23
CA SER A 121 5.00 -7.28 10.44
C SER A 121 6.12 -6.33 10.00
N GLU A 122 6.40 -6.25 8.73
CA GLU A 122 7.39 -5.36 8.14
C GLU A 122 6.71 -4.45 7.11
N ALA A 123 6.91 -3.14 7.23
CA ALA A 123 6.25 -2.19 6.34
C ALA A 123 7.12 -0.96 6.06
N ILE A 124 6.84 -0.29 4.93
CA ILE A 124 7.30 1.06 4.61
C ILE A 124 6.07 1.89 4.20
N ALA A 125 6.06 3.16 4.55
CA ALA A 125 4.94 4.05 4.27
C ALA A 125 5.39 5.34 3.57
N PHE A 126 4.51 5.87 2.73
CA PHE A 126 4.67 7.15 2.05
C PHE A 126 3.38 7.96 2.22
N THR A 127 3.47 9.22 2.64
CA THR A 127 2.30 10.08 2.84
C THR A 127 2.56 11.49 2.34
N GLY A 128 1.52 12.16 1.88
CA GLY A 128 1.60 13.57 1.49
C GLY A 128 1.47 14.51 2.69
N GLY A 129 2.29 15.56 2.73
CA GLY A 129 2.22 16.58 3.80
C GLY A 129 1.00 17.49 3.70
N ASN A 130 0.27 17.46 2.57
CA ASN A 130 -0.98 18.21 2.37
C ASN A 130 -2.12 17.26 1.93
N ASP A 131 -2.12 16.04 2.45
CA ASP A 131 -3.12 15.03 2.13
C ASP A 131 -4.42 15.25 2.91
N LEU A 132 -5.42 15.80 2.25
CA LEU A 132 -6.73 16.13 2.85
C LEU A 132 -7.58 14.90 3.25
N TRP A 133 -7.21 13.69 2.87
CA TRP A 133 -7.88 12.46 3.32
C TRP A 133 -7.51 12.08 4.75
N VAL A 134 -6.37 12.58 5.23
CA VAL A 134 -5.83 12.28 6.55
C VAL A 134 -5.53 13.54 7.38
N GLY A 135 -6.25 14.64 7.10
CA GLY A 135 -6.15 15.87 7.86
C GLY A 135 -5.12 16.90 7.34
N GLY A 136 -4.56 16.69 6.15
CA GLY A 136 -3.59 17.63 5.56
C GLY A 136 -2.37 17.81 6.45
N LYS A 137 -2.04 19.07 6.81
CA LYS A 137 -0.89 19.42 7.66
C LYS A 137 -1.00 18.89 9.10
N GLU A 138 -2.19 18.53 9.56
CA GLU A 138 -2.46 17.94 10.88
C GLU A 138 -2.45 16.41 10.85
N SER A 139 -2.00 15.80 9.76
CA SER A 139 -1.96 14.36 9.58
C SER A 139 -1.16 13.65 10.68
N ARG A 140 -1.75 12.61 11.25
CA ARG A 140 -1.14 11.76 12.27
C ARG A 140 -0.37 10.57 11.70
N ILE A 141 -0.36 10.38 10.38
CA ILE A 141 0.20 9.18 9.73
C ILE A 141 1.67 8.97 10.11
N ALA A 142 2.50 10.01 10.06
CA ALA A 142 3.92 9.90 10.44
C ALA A 142 4.10 9.47 11.91
N ALA A 143 3.29 10.00 12.83
CA ALA A 143 3.30 9.63 14.24
C ALA A 143 2.84 8.18 14.46
N LEU A 144 1.81 7.74 13.73
CA LEU A 144 1.31 6.37 13.76
C LEU A 144 2.35 5.36 13.23
N CYS A 145 3.10 5.74 12.20
CA CYS A 145 4.21 4.95 11.68
C CYS A 145 5.35 4.87 12.72
N ALA A 146 5.77 6.02 13.29
CA ALA A 146 6.83 6.07 14.29
C ALA A 146 6.52 5.20 15.52
N ALA A 147 5.28 5.24 16.03
CA ALA A 147 4.83 4.43 17.14
C ALA A 147 4.89 2.91 16.88
N ARG A 148 5.07 2.50 15.62
CA ARG A 148 5.16 1.09 15.17
C ARG A 148 6.50 0.72 14.54
N ASN A 149 7.48 1.63 14.61
CA ASN A 149 8.79 1.49 13.98
C ASN A 149 8.70 1.25 12.45
N ILE A 150 7.69 1.84 11.79
CA ILE A 150 7.52 1.78 10.34
C ILE A 150 8.22 2.98 9.72
N PRO A 151 9.24 2.79 8.85
CA PRO A 151 9.82 3.88 8.08
C PRO A 151 8.76 4.59 7.27
N CYS A 152 8.65 5.92 7.46
CA CYS A 152 7.66 6.75 6.78
C CYS A 152 8.32 7.93 6.10
N THR A 153 8.08 8.08 4.81
CA THR A 153 8.49 9.27 4.04
C THR A 153 7.31 10.20 3.88
N VAL A 154 7.42 11.39 4.44
CA VAL A 154 6.45 12.48 4.25
C VAL A 154 6.91 13.33 3.08
N ILE A 155 6.11 13.42 2.02
CA ILE A 155 6.39 14.28 0.86
C ILE A 155 5.77 15.66 1.11
N PRO A 156 6.58 16.71 1.29
CA PRO A 156 6.06 18.05 1.57
C PRO A 156 5.09 18.52 0.48
N ASP A 157 4.01 19.20 0.89
CA ASP A 157 2.99 19.79 0.02
C ASP A 157 2.25 18.82 -0.92
N ALA A 158 2.60 17.54 -0.94
CA ALA A 158 1.94 16.55 -1.78
C ALA A 158 0.55 16.16 -1.24
N ASN A 159 -0.34 15.88 -2.17
CA ASN A 159 -1.71 15.43 -1.93
C ASN A 159 -1.79 13.91 -1.68
N HIS A 160 -3.01 13.38 -1.70
CA HIS A 160 -3.28 11.94 -1.52
C HIS A 160 -2.72 11.04 -2.65
N SER A 161 -2.31 11.59 -3.77
CA SER A 161 -1.64 10.85 -4.85
C SER A 161 -0.11 10.96 -4.81
N LEU A 162 0.45 11.64 -3.81
CA LEU A 162 1.84 12.08 -3.70
C LEU A 162 2.23 13.04 -4.84
N GLU A 163 1.27 13.82 -5.29
CA GLU A 163 1.41 14.83 -6.34
C GLU A 163 1.24 16.23 -5.74
N THR A 164 1.93 17.19 -6.34
CA THR A 164 1.83 18.62 -6.05
C THR A 164 1.15 19.35 -7.22
N ASN A 165 1.33 20.66 -7.33
CA ASN A 165 0.93 21.42 -8.52
C ASN A 165 2.11 21.65 -9.49
N ASP A 166 3.24 20.97 -9.29
CA ASP A 166 4.46 21.09 -10.06
C ASP A 166 4.87 19.73 -10.61
N VAL A 167 4.72 19.55 -11.92
CA VAL A 167 4.99 18.29 -12.62
C VAL A 167 6.43 17.83 -12.46
N GLN A 168 7.41 18.75 -12.41
CA GLN A 168 8.82 18.37 -12.25
C GLN A 168 9.06 17.78 -10.85
N LYS A 169 8.50 18.41 -9.82
CA LYS A 169 8.54 17.87 -8.45
C LYS A 169 7.84 16.52 -8.35
N ASP A 170 6.72 16.35 -9.06
CA ASP A 170 5.97 15.09 -9.04
C ASP A 170 6.78 13.95 -9.65
N ILE A 171 7.53 14.22 -10.74
CA ILE A 171 8.45 13.24 -11.36
C ILE A 171 9.60 12.89 -10.41
N GLU A 172 10.21 13.88 -9.77
CA GLU A 172 11.29 13.66 -8.79
C GLU A 172 10.79 12.88 -7.57
N THR A 173 9.62 13.23 -7.04
CA THR A 173 8.94 12.52 -5.95
C THR A 173 8.68 11.08 -6.33
N LEU A 174 8.12 10.82 -7.52
CA LEU A 174 7.86 9.47 -7.98
C LEU A 174 9.16 8.66 -8.07
N ARG A 175 10.24 9.24 -8.59
CA ARG A 175 11.55 8.59 -8.66
C ARG A 175 12.07 8.22 -7.26
N GLU A 176 11.99 9.14 -6.28
CA GLU A 176 12.42 8.87 -4.91
C GLU A 176 11.58 7.77 -4.25
N VAL A 177 10.26 7.85 -4.37
CA VAL A 177 9.32 6.86 -3.82
C VAL A 177 9.59 5.48 -4.42
N MET A 178 9.80 5.38 -5.73
CA MET A 178 10.09 4.11 -6.40
C MET A 178 11.45 3.55 -5.99
N GLU A 179 12.49 4.39 -5.84
CA GLU A 179 13.80 3.93 -5.38
C GLU A 179 13.74 3.37 -3.94
N ARG A 180 13.04 4.05 -3.02
CA ARG A 180 12.83 3.55 -1.65
C ARG A 180 12.00 2.27 -1.63
N THR A 181 10.99 2.18 -2.50
CA THR A 181 10.20 0.95 -2.66
C THR A 181 11.07 -0.19 -3.17
N ARG A 182 11.90 0.04 -4.18
CA ARG A 182 12.85 -0.94 -4.71
C ARG A 182 13.81 -1.44 -3.62
N GLN A 183 14.42 -0.52 -2.86
CA GLN A 183 15.32 -0.86 -1.76
C GLN A 183 14.62 -1.70 -0.68
N PHE A 184 13.37 -1.39 -0.36
CA PHE A 184 12.58 -2.17 0.58
C PHE A 184 12.32 -3.60 0.07
N ILE A 185 12.01 -3.77 -1.22
CA ILE A 185 11.78 -5.08 -1.83
C ILE A 185 13.07 -5.90 -1.85
N VAL A 186 14.19 -5.31 -2.24
CA VAL A 186 15.49 -6.01 -2.39
C VAL A 186 16.09 -6.48 -1.07
N ARG A 187 15.91 -5.76 0.04
CA ARG A 187 16.53 -6.08 1.34
C ARG A 187 16.34 -7.52 1.81
N ARG A 188 15.24 -8.17 1.45
CA ARG A 188 15.00 -9.58 1.84
C ARG A 188 15.59 -10.57 0.85
N ILE A 189 15.76 -10.14 -0.40
CA ILE A 189 16.39 -10.97 -1.44
C ILE A 189 17.86 -11.19 -1.08
N ASP A 190 18.55 -10.13 -0.67
CA ASP A 190 19.97 -10.19 -0.30
C ASP A 190 20.20 -11.04 0.95
N LYS A 191 19.32 -10.94 1.98
CA LYS A 191 19.40 -11.77 3.20
C LYS A 191 19.14 -13.26 3.00
N ALA A 192 18.58 -13.65 1.87
CA ALA A 192 18.28 -15.05 1.56
C ALA A 192 19.42 -15.72 0.75
N ILE A 193 20.42 -14.92 0.31
CA ILE A 193 21.59 -15.36 -0.46
C ILE A 193 22.82 -15.51 0.45
N GLU A 194 22.81 -14.89 1.63
CA GLU A 194 23.80 -15.07 2.71
C GLU A 194 23.48 -16.29 3.57
#